data_117410994b969c4bbb9913d7929ab059
#
_entry.id   117410994b969c4bbb9913d7929ab059
#
_cell.length_a   1.000
_cell.length_b   1.000
_cell.length_c   1.000
_cell.angle_alpha   90.00
_cell.angle_beta   90.00
_cell.angle_gamma   90.00
#
_symmetry.space_group_name_H-M   'P 1'
#
loop_
_entity.id
_entity.type
_entity.pdbx_description
1 polymer ?
#
loop_
_entity_poly.entity_id
_entity_poly.type
_entity_poly.pdbx_seq_one_letter_code
_entity_poly.pdbx_strand_id
1 'polypeptide(L)'
;MTIEGDGKEYELLEKWAKDFDCKGHYSCEIGVRQGYGSKLIMDNVKNNYMHVGVDPYGELKYQHHDRTFTEGWPEFFRGSFAADYTDQMRDTMLKDMYEYRNQGKFTLANMTDTMFMCHPAWNEKTYAFVYLDGPHMTKDVLTEAVWFANRSAPHTRIVIDDTDKMETSVIAHVLTYFDFKTIEMGDTKICLEKK
;
A
#
# COMPACT_ATOMS: atom_id res chain seq x y z
N MET A 1 -22.81 0.39 4.13
CA MET A 1 -22.25 1.53 3.37
C MET A 1 -21.30 0.94 2.36
N THR A 2 -21.28 1.36 1.11
CA THR A 2 -20.36 0.83 0.11
C THR A 2 -19.02 1.54 0.33
N ILE A 3 -17.94 0.79 0.55
CA ILE A 3 -16.59 1.35 0.57
C ILE A 3 -16.29 1.77 -0.86
N GLU A 4 -16.00 3.04 -1.09
CA GLU A 4 -15.68 3.58 -2.42
C GLU A 4 -14.18 3.86 -2.50
N GLY A 5 -13.57 3.46 -3.62
CA GLY A 5 -12.20 3.80 -3.94
C GLY A 5 -12.12 5.18 -4.57
N ASP A 6 -11.03 5.87 -4.33
CA ASP A 6 -10.75 7.20 -4.90
C ASP A 6 -9.54 7.21 -5.85
N GLY A 7 -8.83 6.09 -5.93
CA GLY A 7 -7.74 5.89 -6.86
C GLY A 7 -8.21 5.49 -8.26
N LYS A 8 -7.26 5.42 -9.18
CA LYS A 8 -7.47 4.95 -10.55
C LYS A 8 -7.04 3.49 -10.67
N GLU A 9 -7.47 2.83 -11.74
CA GLU A 9 -7.00 1.48 -12.12
C GLU A 9 -7.12 0.40 -11.01
N TYR A 10 -8.17 0.45 -10.20
CA TYR A 10 -8.44 -0.62 -9.22
C TYR A 10 -8.70 -1.97 -9.89
N GLU A 11 -9.16 -1.98 -11.15
CA GLU A 11 -9.29 -3.19 -11.95
C GLU A 11 -7.95 -3.89 -12.20
N LEU A 12 -6.83 -3.16 -12.25
CA LEU A 12 -5.49 -3.77 -12.31
C LEU A 12 -5.09 -4.36 -10.96
N LEU A 13 -5.35 -3.66 -9.86
CA LEU A 13 -5.10 -4.21 -8.52
C LEU A 13 -5.92 -5.49 -8.30
N GLU A 14 -7.21 -5.48 -8.68
CA GLU A 14 -8.08 -6.66 -8.61
C GLU A 14 -7.52 -7.80 -9.47
N LYS A 15 -7.16 -7.53 -10.71
CA LYS A 15 -6.54 -8.51 -11.62
C LYS A 15 -5.29 -9.15 -11.02
N TRP A 16 -4.42 -8.34 -10.41
CA TRP A 16 -3.19 -8.84 -9.82
C TRP A 16 -3.38 -9.53 -8.48
N ALA A 17 -4.42 -9.20 -7.72
CA ALA A 17 -4.79 -9.90 -6.49
C ALA A 17 -5.58 -11.18 -6.76
N LYS A 18 -6.34 -11.23 -7.87
CA LYS A 18 -7.23 -12.33 -8.19
C LYS A 18 -6.49 -13.65 -8.26
N ASP A 19 -6.98 -14.58 -7.45
CA ASP A 19 -6.43 -15.94 -7.35
C ASP A 19 -4.96 -16.04 -6.91
N PHE A 20 -4.33 -14.91 -6.52
CA PHE A 20 -2.98 -14.92 -5.99
C PHE A 20 -2.92 -15.70 -4.67
N ASP A 21 -2.01 -16.67 -4.57
CA ASP A 21 -1.88 -17.53 -3.40
C ASP A 21 -0.78 -17.00 -2.45
N CYS A 22 -1.19 -16.42 -1.34
CA CYS A 22 -0.28 -15.94 -0.29
C CYS A 22 0.42 -17.06 0.49
N LYS A 23 0.05 -18.33 0.31
CA LYS A 23 0.67 -19.50 0.94
C LYS A 23 0.82 -19.39 2.47
N GLY A 24 -0.13 -18.77 3.14
CA GLY A 24 -0.10 -18.55 4.58
C GLY A 24 0.78 -17.38 5.04
N HIS A 25 1.29 -16.56 4.12
CA HIS A 25 1.99 -15.33 4.44
C HIS A 25 1.05 -14.12 4.55
N TYR A 26 1.57 -13.01 5.01
CA TYR A 26 0.82 -11.77 5.16
C TYR A 26 0.62 -11.07 3.81
N SER A 27 -0.51 -10.35 3.67
CA SER A 27 -0.61 -9.24 2.74
C SER A 27 -0.57 -7.91 3.50
N CYS A 28 -0.18 -6.83 2.82
CA CYS A 28 -0.05 -5.51 3.44
C CYS A 28 -0.45 -4.40 2.47
N GLU A 29 -1.04 -3.34 3.01
CA GLU A 29 -1.25 -2.07 2.31
C GLU A 29 -0.68 -0.93 3.14
N ILE A 30 0.16 -0.10 2.53
CA ILE A 30 0.59 1.19 3.07
C ILE A 30 -0.31 2.26 2.46
N GLY A 31 -1.02 3.04 3.31
CA GLY A 31 -2.04 3.99 2.85
C GLY A 31 -3.42 3.34 2.71
N VAL A 32 -4.14 3.19 3.81
CA VAL A 32 -5.45 2.49 3.84
C VAL A 32 -6.61 3.40 3.52
N ARG A 33 -6.56 4.63 4.01
CA ARG A 33 -7.62 5.63 3.86
C ARG A 33 -9.02 5.07 4.19
N GLN A 34 -9.88 4.88 3.19
CA GLN A 34 -11.24 4.32 3.37
C GLN A 34 -11.29 2.79 3.34
N GLY A 35 -10.15 2.13 3.04
CA GLY A 35 -10.02 0.67 3.08
C GLY A 35 -10.44 -0.06 1.81
N TYR A 36 -10.64 0.64 0.69
CA TYR A 36 -11.08 -0.01 -0.55
C TYR A 36 -10.01 -0.98 -1.10
N GLY A 37 -8.73 -0.55 -1.15
CA GLY A 37 -7.61 -1.40 -1.57
C GLY A 37 -7.46 -2.61 -0.67
N SER A 38 -7.47 -2.42 0.66
CA SER A 38 -7.44 -3.52 1.64
C SER A 38 -8.56 -4.53 1.40
N LYS A 39 -9.80 -4.04 1.22
CA LYS A 39 -10.95 -4.91 0.98
C LYS A 39 -10.78 -5.70 -0.32
N LEU A 40 -10.40 -5.02 -1.39
CA LEU A 40 -10.19 -5.63 -2.70
C LEU A 40 -9.11 -6.73 -2.63
N ILE A 41 -8.01 -6.49 -1.95
CA ILE A 41 -6.96 -7.48 -1.75
C ILE A 41 -7.51 -8.68 -0.98
N MET A 42 -8.16 -8.46 0.17
CA MET A 42 -8.69 -9.55 1.00
C MET A 42 -9.76 -10.39 0.31
N ASP A 43 -10.57 -9.80 -0.56
CA ASP A 43 -11.60 -10.50 -1.32
C ASP A 43 -11.03 -11.39 -2.44
N ASN A 44 -9.84 -11.09 -2.94
CA ASN A 44 -9.30 -11.73 -4.14
C ASN A 44 -8.10 -12.65 -3.90
N VAL A 45 -7.26 -12.38 -2.89
CA VAL A 45 -6.11 -13.26 -2.58
C VAL A 45 -6.53 -14.54 -1.86
N LYS A 46 -5.81 -15.62 -2.10
CA LYS A 46 -6.03 -16.92 -1.44
C LYS A 46 -4.99 -17.19 -0.36
N ASN A 47 -5.36 -18.00 0.62
CA ASN A 47 -4.46 -18.49 1.66
C ASN A 47 -3.66 -17.38 2.36
N ASN A 48 -4.25 -16.19 2.48
CA ASN A 48 -3.68 -15.08 3.23
C ASN A 48 -3.78 -15.36 4.72
N TYR A 49 -2.65 -15.27 5.44
CA TYR A 49 -2.68 -15.41 6.90
C TYR A 49 -3.45 -14.26 7.54
N MET A 50 -3.09 -13.03 7.18
CA MET A 50 -3.72 -11.79 7.66
C MET A 50 -3.35 -10.65 6.72
N HIS A 51 -4.27 -9.71 6.50
CA HIS A 51 -3.99 -8.44 5.85
C HIS A 51 -3.68 -7.38 6.90
N VAL A 52 -2.59 -6.65 6.68
CA VAL A 52 -2.16 -5.53 7.55
C VAL A 52 -2.33 -4.23 6.78
N GLY A 53 -3.27 -3.41 7.21
CA GLY A 53 -3.36 -2.03 6.73
C GLY A 53 -2.50 -1.12 7.59
N VAL A 54 -1.71 -0.25 6.99
CA VAL A 54 -0.86 0.73 7.66
C VAL A 54 -1.30 2.12 7.28
N ASP A 55 -1.76 2.90 8.24
CA ASP A 55 -2.17 4.29 8.01
C ASP A 55 -2.12 5.06 9.32
N PRO A 56 -1.44 6.21 9.38
CA PRO A 56 -1.32 6.97 10.61
C PRO A 56 -2.61 7.62 11.08
N TYR A 57 -3.56 7.89 10.22
CA TYR A 57 -4.75 8.71 10.49
C TYR A 57 -4.53 9.86 11.48
N GLY A 58 -5.40 10.84 11.49
CA GLY A 58 -5.25 12.01 12.33
C GLY A 58 -4.59 13.16 11.56
N GLU A 59 -4.10 14.16 12.31
CA GLU A 59 -3.59 15.42 11.75
C GLU A 59 -2.10 15.37 11.43
N LEU A 60 -1.60 14.27 10.88
CA LEU A 60 -0.20 14.19 10.46
C LEU A 60 0.02 15.01 9.19
N LYS A 61 1.02 15.87 9.25
CA LYS A 61 1.48 16.64 8.10
C LYS A 61 2.65 15.92 7.45
N TYR A 62 2.53 15.55 6.19
CA TYR A 62 3.61 14.92 5.43
C TYR A 62 3.62 15.41 3.97
N GLN A 63 4.75 15.34 3.34
CA GLN A 63 4.86 15.62 1.92
C GLN A 63 4.38 14.40 1.13
N HIS A 64 3.46 14.62 0.20
CA HIS A 64 2.74 13.54 -0.47
C HIS A 64 3.35 13.12 -1.81
N HIS A 65 4.06 14.03 -2.51
CA HIS A 65 4.60 13.78 -3.84
C HIS A 65 5.98 14.40 -4.04
N ASP A 66 6.85 13.76 -4.82
CA ASP A 66 8.13 14.32 -5.28
C ASP A 66 7.94 15.48 -6.25
N ARG A 67 7.00 15.27 -7.17
CA ARG A 67 6.71 16.26 -8.18
C ARG A 67 5.87 17.34 -7.58
N THR A 68 6.40 18.55 -7.58
CA THR A 68 5.59 19.73 -7.35
C THR A 68 4.58 19.80 -8.50
N PHE A 69 3.34 19.48 -8.23
CA PHE A 69 2.22 19.81 -9.09
C PHE A 69 2.12 21.31 -9.16
N THR A 70 2.69 21.93 -10.18
CA THR A 70 3.05 23.30 -9.96
C THR A 70 2.36 24.30 -10.81
N GLU A 71 1.92 23.98 -11.95
CA GLU A 71 1.18 24.98 -12.72
C GLU A 71 -0.31 24.91 -12.35
N GLY A 72 -0.74 25.88 -11.55
CA GLY A 72 -2.14 26.12 -11.23
C GLY A 72 -2.64 25.70 -9.84
N TRP A 73 -1.80 25.07 -9.03
CA TRP A 73 -2.20 24.72 -7.66
C TRP A 73 -1.72 25.76 -6.65
N PRO A 74 -2.59 26.18 -5.70
CA PRO A 74 -2.19 27.12 -4.64
C PRO A 74 -1.02 26.59 -3.82
N GLU A 75 -0.16 27.51 -3.33
CA GLU A 75 1.05 27.13 -2.56
C GLU A 75 0.76 26.27 -1.31
N PHE A 76 -0.42 26.41 -0.72
CA PHE A 76 -0.80 25.61 0.45
C PHE A 76 -1.00 24.12 0.13
N PHE A 77 -1.15 23.75 -1.15
CA PHE A 77 -1.14 22.35 -1.59
C PHE A 77 0.27 21.78 -1.79
N ARG A 78 1.31 22.58 -1.62
CA ARG A 78 2.71 22.15 -1.77
C ARG A 78 3.27 21.44 -0.53
N GLY A 79 2.48 20.79 0.22
CA GLY A 79 3.00 20.00 1.31
C GLY A 79 1.95 19.75 2.37
N SER A 80 1.72 18.55 2.63
CA SER A 80 0.96 18.01 3.74
C SER A 80 -0.55 18.15 3.67
N PHE A 81 -1.20 17.06 3.34
CA PHE A 81 -2.63 16.89 3.48
C PHE A 81 -2.95 16.06 4.70
N ALA A 82 -3.08 16.74 5.85
CA ALA A 82 -3.58 16.09 7.04
C ALA A 82 -5.11 16.07 7.11
N ALA A 83 -5.78 16.95 6.35
CA ALA A 83 -7.20 17.23 6.53
C ALA A 83 -8.14 16.08 6.14
N ASP A 84 -7.69 15.18 5.25
CA ASP A 84 -8.55 14.15 4.69
C ASP A 84 -8.46 12.78 5.39
N TYR A 85 -7.48 12.58 6.27
CA TYR A 85 -7.22 11.31 6.97
C TYR A 85 -7.59 11.41 8.47
N THR A 86 -8.86 11.71 8.74
CA THR A 86 -9.34 11.98 10.10
C THR A 86 -9.53 10.69 10.90
N ASP A 87 -9.55 10.85 12.24
CA ASP A 87 -9.95 9.75 13.15
C ASP A 87 -11.36 9.24 12.84
N GLN A 88 -12.27 10.12 12.40
CA GLN A 88 -13.61 9.71 11.98
C GLN A 88 -13.57 8.81 10.75
N MET A 89 -12.70 9.08 9.78
CA MET A 89 -12.50 8.21 8.61
C MET A 89 -11.99 6.85 9.04
N ARG A 90 -10.97 6.80 9.91
CA ARG A 90 -10.47 5.55 10.50
C ARG A 90 -11.59 4.75 11.15
N ASP A 91 -12.38 5.39 12.02
CA ASP A 91 -13.44 4.70 12.76
C ASP A 91 -14.54 4.17 11.83
N THR A 92 -14.82 4.88 10.74
CA THR A 92 -15.76 4.44 9.71
C THR A 92 -15.18 3.23 8.96
N MET A 93 -13.94 3.32 8.50
CA MET A 93 -13.24 2.21 7.84
C MET A 93 -13.21 0.96 8.74
N LEU A 94 -12.89 1.12 10.02
CA LEU A 94 -12.86 0.00 10.96
C LEU A 94 -14.23 -0.65 11.19
N LYS A 95 -15.34 0.09 11.04
CA LYS A 95 -16.70 -0.48 11.06
C LYS A 95 -16.98 -1.26 9.79
N ASP A 96 -16.60 -0.72 8.63
CA ASP A 96 -16.81 -1.37 7.35
C ASP A 96 -15.94 -2.65 7.20
N MET A 97 -14.79 -2.70 7.89
CA MET A 97 -13.91 -3.88 7.98
C MET A 97 -14.27 -4.85 9.12
N TYR A 98 -15.41 -4.65 9.80
CA TYR A 98 -15.77 -5.42 11.00
C TYR A 98 -15.71 -6.93 10.80
N GLU A 99 -16.28 -7.44 9.70
CA GLU A 99 -16.32 -8.87 9.42
C GLU A 99 -14.93 -9.49 9.23
N TYR A 100 -14.02 -8.79 8.53
CA TYR A 100 -12.65 -9.26 8.36
C TYR A 100 -11.87 -9.23 9.68
N ARG A 101 -12.11 -8.22 10.52
CA ARG A 101 -11.49 -8.12 11.85
C ARG A 101 -11.96 -9.25 12.78
N ASN A 102 -13.25 -9.52 12.82
CA ASN A 102 -13.82 -10.61 13.62
C ASN A 102 -13.32 -11.99 13.21
N GLN A 103 -13.02 -12.17 11.92
CA GLN A 103 -12.43 -13.40 11.40
C GLN A 103 -10.92 -13.47 11.60
N GLY A 104 -10.29 -12.46 12.19
CA GLY A 104 -8.83 -12.36 12.31
C GLY A 104 -8.10 -12.17 10.99
N LYS A 105 -8.79 -11.68 9.95
CA LYS A 105 -8.23 -11.51 8.59
C LYS A 105 -7.66 -10.11 8.34
N PHE A 106 -8.01 -9.13 9.17
CA PHE A 106 -7.58 -7.75 9.05
C PHE A 106 -7.10 -7.18 10.37
N THR A 107 -6.01 -6.44 10.32
CA THR A 107 -5.55 -5.58 11.42
C THR A 107 -5.08 -4.25 10.88
N LEU A 108 -5.37 -3.16 11.62
CA LEU A 108 -4.86 -1.84 11.33
C LEU A 108 -3.64 -1.55 12.21
N ALA A 109 -2.50 -1.29 11.60
CA ALA A 109 -1.37 -0.64 12.22
C ALA A 109 -1.53 0.88 12.10
N ASN A 110 -2.19 1.50 13.10
CA ASN A 110 -2.43 2.94 13.12
C ASN A 110 -1.14 3.70 13.47
N MET A 111 -0.23 3.76 12.51
CA MET A 111 1.10 4.37 12.62
C MET A 111 1.64 4.73 11.25
N THR A 112 2.70 5.52 11.20
CA THR A 112 3.38 5.82 9.94
C THR A 112 4.08 4.56 9.38
N ASP A 113 4.33 4.55 8.08
CA ASP A 113 5.16 3.55 7.37
C ASP A 113 6.53 3.36 8.05
N THR A 114 7.21 4.44 8.39
CA THR A 114 8.50 4.41 9.08
C THR A 114 8.40 3.74 10.46
N MET A 115 7.36 4.09 11.24
CA MET A 115 7.13 3.44 12.54
C MET A 115 6.80 1.96 12.37
N PHE A 116 6.00 1.61 11.36
CA PHE A 116 5.68 0.22 11.02
C PHE A 116 6.93 -0.58 10.67
N MET A 117 7.76 -0.05 9.80
CA MET A 117 9.00 -0.69 9.38
C MET A 117 10.01 -0.89 10.52
N CYS A 118 9.99 -0.01 11.52
CA CYS A 118 10.84 -0.13 12.72
C CYS A 118 10.23 -0.99 13.83
N HIS A 119 8.94 -1.34 13.75
CA HIS A 119 8.23 -2.00 14.83
C HIS A 119 8.54 -3.51 14.88
N PRO A 120 9.03 -4.06 16.02
CA PRO A 120 9.46 -5.47 16.11
C PRO A 120 8.39 -6.48 15.67
N ALA A 121 7.11 -6.23 15.97
CA ALA A 121 6.03 -7.16 15.64
C ALA A 121 5.88 -7.42 14.13
N TRP A 122 6.30 -6.50 13.29
CA TRP A 122 6.16 -6.59 11.83
C TRP A 122 7.46 -6.99 11.13
N ASN A 123 8.60 -6.76 11.77
CA ASN A 123 9.93 -7.05 11.22
C ASN A 123 10.18 -8.53 10.92
N GLU A 124 9.58 -9.43 11.68
CA GLU A 124 9.76 -10.87 11.55
C GLU A 124 8.71 -11.54 10.64
N LYS A 125 7.82 -10.76 10.05
CA LYS A 125 6.76 -11.29 9.18
C LYS A 125 7.29 -11.44 7.76
N THR A 126 6.70 -12.40 7.04
CA THR A 126 6.92 -12.59 5.61
C THR A 126 5.67 -12.17 4.86
N TYR A 127 5.85 -11.37 3.83
CA TYR A 127 4.78 -10.79 3.04
C TYR A 127 4.77 -11.40 1.64
N ALA A 128 3.57 -11.67 1.12
CA ALA A 128 3.39 -12.26 -0.20
C ALA A 128 2.67 -11.33 -1.19
N PHE A 129 1.79 -10.45 -0.70
CA PHE A 129 1.12 -9.44 -1.52
C PHE A 129 1.18 -8.09 -0.82
N VAL A 130 1.76 -7.10 -1.47
CA VAL A 130 1.99 -5.76 -0.91
C VAL A 130 1.44 -4.71 -1.86
N TYR A 131 0.71 -3.72 -1.33
CA TYR A 131 0.23 -2.57 -2.06
C TYR A 131 0.75 -1.30 -1.38
N LEU A 132 1.48 -0.49 -2.14
CA LEU A 132 2.09 0.77 -1.70
C LEU A 132 1.29 1.93 -2.29
N ASP A 133 0.42 2.51 -1.49
CA ASP A 133 -0.53 3.58 -1.81
C ASP A 133 -0.50 4.68 -0.72
N GLY A 134 0.65 4.86 -0.11
CA GLY A 134 0.90 5.82 0.96
C GLY A 134 1.52 7.13 0.46
N PRO A 135 2.66 7.57 1.01
CA PRO A 135 3.39 8.72 0.50
C PRO A 135 3.97 8.40 -0.88
N HIS A 136 3.66 9.24 -1.88
CA HIS A 136 4.09 9.04 -3.27
C HIS A 136 5.41 9.78 -3.58
N MET A 137 6.37 9.69 -2.66
CA MET A 137 7.73 10.19 -2.85
C MET A 137 8.67 9.05 -3.18
N THR A 138 9.48 9.21 -4.22
CA THR A 138 10.43 8.17 -4.66
C THR A 138 11.25 7.58 -3.51
N LYS A 139 11.77 8.45 -2.61
CA LYS A 139 12.59 8.00 -1.46
C LYS A 139 11.81 7.14 -0.47
N ASP A 140 10.55 7.48 -0.20
CA ASP A 140 9.73 6.78 0.80
C ASP A 140 9.25 5.45 0.22
N VAL A 141 8.67 5.45 -0.98
CA VAL A 141 8.23 4.23 -1.67
C VAL A 141 9.40 3.29 -1.97
N LEU A 142 10.59 3.82 -2.30
CA LEU A 142 11.80 3.00 -2.46
C LEU A 142 12.18 2.33 -1.14
N THR A 143 12.12 3.06 -0.02
CA THR A 143 12.44 2.53 1.31
C THR A 143 11.45 1.42 1.70
N GLU A 144 10.15 1.65 1.51
CA GLU A 144 9.09 0.66 1.74
C GLU A 144 9.30 -0.58 0.86
N ALA A 145 9.48 -0.39 -0.45
CA ALA A 145 9.64 -1.48 -1.40
C ALA A 145 10.86 -2.37 -1.07
N VAL A 146 11.99 -1.76 -0.71
CA VAL A 146 13.20 -2.49 -0.29
C VAL A 146 12.97 -3.21 1.05
N TRP A 147 12.27 -2.59 1.98
CA TRP A 147 11.94 -3.22 3.26
C TRP A 147 11.07 -4.48 3.07
N PHE A 148 10.03 -4.40 2.21
CA PHE A 148 9.19 -5.54 1.87
C PHE A 148 9.94 -6.58 1.03
N ALA A 149 10.80 -6.17 0.09
CA ALA A 149 11.60 -7.09 -0.71
C ALA A 149 12.51 -7.97 0.14
N ASN A 150 13.08 -7.43 1.23
CA ASN A 150 13.86 -8.20 2.21
C ASN A 150 13.01 -9.19 3.03
N ARG A 151 11.68 -9.03 3.05
CA ARG A 151 10.72 -9.84 3.82
C ARG A 151 9.76 -10.59 2.94
N SER A 152 10.10 -10.73 1.67
CA SER A 152 9.23 -11.34 0.66
C SER A 152 9.41 -12.85 0.60
N ALA A 153 8.31 -13.56 0.40
CA ALA A 153 8.30 -14.96 -0.02
C ALA A 153 8.65 -15.08 -1.52
N PRO A 154 8.98 -16.28 -2.03
CA PRO A 154 8.98 -16.53 -3.49
C PRO A 154 7.62 -16.17 -4.10
N HIS A 155 7.64 -15.59 -5.28
CA HIS A 155 6.46 -15.10 -6.03
C HIS A 155 5.72 -13.91 -5.39
N THR A 156 6.26 -13.28 -4.33
CA THR A 156 5.68 -12.07 -3.76
C THR A 156 5.39 -11.04 -4.85
N ARG A 157 4.21 -10.43 -4.79
CA ARG A 157 3.86 -9.27 -5.60
C ARG A 157 3.96 -7.99 -4.78
N ILE A 158 4.62 -7.00 -5.36
CA ILE A 158 4.62 -5.62 -4.87
C ILE A 158 3.93 -4.77 -5.95
N VAL A 159 2.81 -4.18 -5.57
CA VAL A 159 2.05 -3.23 -6.39
C VAL A 159 2.33 -1.84 -5.87
N ILE A 160 2.66 -0.90 -6.76
CA ILE A 160 2.94 0.50 -6.43
C ILE A 160 1.91 1.35 -7.16
N ASP A 161 1.25 2.25 -6.41
CA ASP A 161 0.30 3.23 -6.94
C ASP A 161 0.97 4.56 -7.32
N ASP A 162 0.21 5.39 -7.99
CA ASP A 162 0.58 6.77 -8.36
C ASP A 162 1.96 6.88 -9.04
N THR A 163 2.27 5.92 -9.91
CA THR A 163 3.55 5.82 -10.63
C THR A 163 3.88 7.03 -11.49
N ASP A 164 2.89 7.83 -11.85
CA ASP A 164 3.03 9.08 -12.58
C ASP A 164 3.56 10.24 -11.71
N LYS A 165 3.61 10.06 -10.39
CA LYS A 165 3.98 11.10 -9.41
C LYS A 165 5.40 10.95 -8.84
N MET A 166 6.13 9.88 -9.22
CA MET A 166 7.45 9.55 -8.69
C MET A 166 8.37 8.95 -9.77
N GLU A 167 9.64 8.74 -9.43
CA GLU A 167 10.61 8.09 -10.32
C GLU A 167 10.50 6.54 -10.20
N THR A 168 9.39 5.99 -10.67
CA THR A 168 9.06 4.55 -10.57
C THR A 168 10.11 3.65 -11.22
N SER A 169 10.76 4.12 -12.29
CA SER A 169 11.85 3.39 -12.97
C SER A 169 13.04 3.11 -12.04
N VAL A 170 13.35 4.03 -11.14
CA VAL A 170 14.41 3.86 -10.14
C VAL A 170 14.03 2.76 -9.15
N ILE A 171 12.78 2.80 -8.66
CA ILE A 171 12.27 1.80 -7.71
C ILE A 171 12.29 0.41 -8.35
N ALA A 172 11.73 0.27 -9.56
CA ALA A 172 11.71 -0.98 -10.29
C ALA A 172 13.13 -1.51 -10.56
N HIS A 173 14.09 -0.63 -10.93
CA HIS A 173 15.48 -1.03 -11.14
C HIS A 173 16.12 -1.56 -9.84
N VAL A 174 15.96 -0.87 -8.71
CA VAL A 174 16.51 -1.33 -7.42
C VAL A 174 15.90 -2.67 -7.02
N LEU A 175 14.62 -2.90 -7.25
CA LEU A 175 13.97 -4.16 -6.92
C LEU A 175 14.49 -5.35 -7.75
N THR A 176 15.15 -5.12 -8.89
CA THR A 176 15.81 -6.23 -9.62
C THR A 176 16.94 -6.88 -8.83
N TYR A 177 17.58 -6.16 -7.90
CA TYR A 177 18.61 -6.71 -7.00
C TYR A 177 18.03 -7.63 -5.91
N PHE A 178 16.70 -7.66 -5.77
CA PHE A 178 15.95 -8.55 -4.88
C PHE A 178 15.15 -9.61 -5.67
N ASP A 179 15.55 -9.88 -6.92
CA ASP A 179 14.94 -10.84 -7.83
C ASP A 179 13.51 -10.50 -8.28
N PHE A 180 13.08 -9.25 -8.14
CA PHE A 180 11.80 -8.80 -8.70
C PHE A 180 11.94 -8.43 -10.18
N LYS A 181 10.86 -8.67 -10.91
CA LYS A 181 10.68 -8.20 -12.30
C LYS A 181 9.31 -7.53 -12.42
N THR A 182 9.21 -6.51 -13.23
CA THR A 182 7.90 -5.96 -13.63
C THR A 182 7.14 -7.00 -14.43
N ILE A 183 5.92 -7.30 -14.02
CA ILE A 183 5.02 -8.20 -14.76
C ILE A 183 4.00 -7.44 -15.60
N GLU A 184 3.57 -6.27 -15.11
CA GLU A 184 2.64 -5.40 -15.83
C GLU A 184 2.73 -3.96 -15.31
N MET A 185 2.41 -3.00 -16.14
CA MET A 185 2.33 -1.58 -15.79
C MET A 185 1.12 -0.95 -16.49
N GLY A 186 0.31 -0.22 -15.73
CA GLY A 186 -0.76 0.66 -16.20
C GLY A 186 -0.30 2.11 -16.33
N ASP A 187 -1.25 3.02 -16.34
CA ASP A 187 -0.99 4.47 -16.39
C ASP A 187 -0.51 5.00 -15.03
N THR A 188 -1.09 4.48 -13.94
CA THR A 188 -0.81 4.91 -12.57
C THR A 188 -0.35 3.79 -11.64
N LYS A 189 -0.34 2.54 -12.08
CA LYS A 189 0.05 1.40 -11.24
C LYS A 189 1.08 0.50 -11.93
N ILE A 190 1.95 -0.09 -11.12
CA ILE A 190 2.90 -1.11 -11.58
C ILE A 190 2.86 -2.31 -10.64
N CYS A 191 2.95 -3.51 -11.20
CA CYS A 191 3.10 -4.75 -10.44
C CYS A 191 4.45 -5.39 -10.73
N LEU A 192 5.19 -5.67 -9.66
CA LEU A 192 6.45 -6.40 -9.69
C LEU A 192 6.28 -7.73 -8.96
N GLU A 193 6.86 -8.80 -9.50
CA GLU A 193 6.80 -10.14 -8.91
C GLU A 193 8.21 -10.69 -8.71
N LYS A 194 8.44 -11.29 -7.55
CA LYS A 194 9.69 -11.98 -7.21
C LYS A 194 9.77 -13.31 -7.98
N LYS A 195 10.94 -13.60 -8.54
CA LYS A 195 11.22 -14.88 -9.21
C LYS A 195 11.29 -16.05 -8.23
#